data_490579501cbe8b59ee2821033a4e347e
#
_entry.id   490579501cbe8b59ee2821033a4e347e
#
_cell.length_a   1.000
_cell.length_b   1.000
_cell.length_c   1.000
_cell.angle_alpha   90.00
_cell.angle_beta   90.00
_cell.angle_gamma   90.00
#
_symmetry.space_group_name_H-M   'P 1'
#
loop_
_entity.id
_entity.type
_entity.pdbx_description
1 polymer ?
#
loop_
_entity_poly.entity_id
_entity_poly.type
_entity_poly.pdbx_seq_one_letter_code
_entity_poly.pdbx_strand_id
1 'polypeptide(L)'
;MAEANRESLPAKLYFRIGEVAELVGVEPHVLRYWEREFRAIRPTKSAKGQRVYSRRDVENLMRVRELLYREGFTIAGAKKKLQRAGVEPRTAGDLDPQETAKLRGQLLAIRGEIEAFLEELGPPRR
;
A
#
# COMPACT_ATOMS: atom_id res chain seq x y z
N MET A 1 9.71 -8.36 19.14
CA MET A 1 9.13 -9.40 18.29
C MET A 1 8.02 -8.80 17.46
N ALA A 2 8.15 -8.85 16.16
CA ALA A 2 7.24 -8.15 15.23
C ALA A 2 5.79 -8.64 15.30
N GLU A 3 5.58 -9.92 15.55
CA GLU A 3 4.22 -10.49 15.65
C GLU A 3 3.49 -10.04 16.91
N ALA A 4 4.20 -9.97 18.04
CA ALA A 4 3.62 -9.49 19.28
C ALA A 4 3.21 -8.01 19.18
N ASN A 5 3.94 -7.22 18.39
CA ASN A 5 3.64 -5.81 18.21
C ASN A 5 2.38 -5.56 17.38
N ARG A 6 2.04 -6.46 16.46
CA ARG A 6 0.83 -6.36 15.66
C ARG A 6 -0.42 -6.54 16.49
N GLU A 7 -0.40 -7.53 17.37
CA GLU A 7 -1.53 -7.80 18.25
C GLU A 7 -1.64 -6.80 19.39
N SER A 8 -0.54 -6.13 19.73
CA SER A 8 -0.50 -5.17 20.81
C SER A 8 -0.76 -3.73 20.41
N LEU A 9 -1.15 -3.49 19.15
CA LEU A 9 -1.53 -2.15 18.70
C LEU A 9 -2.75 -1.65 19.48
N PRO A 10 -2.68 -0.42 20.03
CA PRO A 10 -3.84 0.16 20.70
C PRO A 10 -5.06 0.19 19.79
N ALA A 11 -6.25 0.06 20.35
CA ALA A 11 -7.50 0.06 19.61
C ALA A 11 -7.92 1.46 19.17
N LYS A 12 -6.99 2.20 18.58
CA LYS A 12 -7.19 3.54 18.03
C LYS A 12 -7.33 3.47 16.52
N LEU A 13 -8.07 4.39 15.94
CA LEU A 13 -8.17 4.54 14.49
C LEU A 13 -7.03 5.39 13.91
N TYR A 14 -6.53 6.33 14.68
CA TYR A 14 -5.48 7.25 14.25
C TYR A 14 -4.39 7.41 15.28
N PHE A 15 -3.17 7.57 14.81
CA PHE A 15 -1.97 7.69 15.64
C PHE A 15 -1.17 8.92 15.21
N ARG A 16 -0.58 9.60 16.18
CA ARG A 16 0.33 10.71 15.92
C ARG A 16 1.73 10.19 15.60
N ILE A 17 2.54 11.00 14.91
CA ILE A 17 3.88 10.58 14.49
C ILE A 17 4.75 10.09 15.67
N GLY A 18 4.66 10.75 16.82
CA GLY A 18 5.40 10.33 18.02
C GLY A 18 5.01 8.94 18.50
N GLU A 19 3.73 8.63 18.51
CA GLU A 19 3.22 7.30 18.88
C GLU A 19 3.65 6.24 17.87
N VAL A 20 3.57 6.57 16.59
CA VAL A 20 3.96 5.65 15.51
C VAL A 20 5.46 5.36 15.58
N ALA A 21 6.28 6.37 15.84
CA ALA A 21 7.71 6.21 16.01
C ALA A 21 8.05 5.23 17.13
N GLU A 22 7.35 5.31 18.25
CA GLU A 22 7.51 4.38 19.36
C GLU A 22 7.05 2.97 18.99
N LEU A 23 5.89 2.84 18.36
CA LEU A 23 5.33 1.54 17.98
C LEU A 23 6.18 0.82 16.94
N VAL A 24 6.67 1.55 15.96
CA VAL A 24 7.52 1.00 14.90
C VAL A 24 8.97 0.83 15.36
N GLY A 25 9.40 1.65 16.31
CA GLY A 25 10.75 1.60 16.86
C GLY A 25 11.79 2.30 16.00
N VAL A 26 11.42 3.40 15.38
CA VAL A 26 12.31 4.24 14.57
C VAL A 26 12.09 5.71 14.90
N GLU A 27 13.02 6.55 14.49
CA GLU A 27 12.91 7.99 14.71
C GLU A 27 11.85 8.63 13.78
N PRO A 28 11.20 9.71 14.21
CA PRO A 28 10.18 10.38 13.39
C PRO A 28 10.65 10.80 11.99
N HIS A 29 11.91 11.24 11.87
CA HIS A 29 12.43 11.64 10.56
C HIS A 29 12.56 10.45 9.61
N VAL A 30 12.77 9.25 10.12
CA VAL A 30 12.80 8.02 9.32
C VAL A 30 11.40 7.71 8.79
N LEU A 31 10.37 7.88 9.62
CA LEU A 31 8.98 7.70 9.20
C LEU A 31 8.62 8.67 8.06
N ARG A 32 9.04 9.92 8.16
CA ARG A 32 8.81 10.92 7.10
C ARG A 32 9.51 10.55 5.80
N TYR A 33 10.70 10.00 5.90
CA TYR A 33 11.45 9.52 4.74
C TYR A 33 10.72 8.36 4.07
N TRP A 34 10.31 7.36 4.85
CA TRP A 34 9.58 6.21 4.32
C TRP A 34 8.23 6.60 3.71
N GLU A 35 7.56 7.55 4.30
CA GLU A 35 6.30 8.08 3.77
C GLU A 35 6.46 8.64 2.35
N ARG A 36 7.58 9.27 2.07
CA ARG A 36 7.87 9.78 0.73
C ARG A 36 8.25 8.67 -0.25
N GLU A 37 8.91 7.63 0.23
CA GLU A 37 9.37 6.53 -0.61
C GLU A 37 8.28 5.48 -0.87
N PHE A 38 7.38 5.25 0.08
CA PHE A 38 6.33 4.24 0.00
C PHE A 38 4.95 4.89 -0.12
N ARG A 39 4.29 4.65 -1.23
CA ARG A 39 2.95 5.21 -1.49
C ARG A 39 1.85 4.53 -0.69
N ALA A 40 2.10 3.35 -0.17
CA ALA A 40 1.16 2.64 0.69
C ALA A 40 0.90 3.38 2.00
N ILE A 41 1.86 4.22 2.41
CA ILE A 41 1.77 5.00 3.65
C ILE A 41 1.24 6.38 3.30
N ARG A 42 -0.01 6.65 3.69
CA ARG A 42 -0.71 7.90 3.35
C ARG A 42 -1.27 8.55 4.60
N PRO A 43 -0.43 9.24 5.38
CA PRO A 43 -0.94 9.96 6.53
C PRO A 43 -1.80 11.14 6.09
N THR A 44 -2.75 11.50 6.93
CA THR A 44 -3.59 12.66 6.73
C THR A 44 -3.21 13.72 7.76
N LYS A 45 -3.68 14.95 7.56
CA LYS A 45 -3.51 16.01 8.55
C LYS A 45 -4.79 16.15 9.34
N SER A 46 -4.66 16.27 10.66
CA SER A 46 -5.79 16.57 11.53
C SER A 46 -6.26 18.01 11.33
N ALA A 47 -7.41 18.35 11.94
CA ALA A 47 -7.93 19.71 11.89
C ALA A 47 -6.93 20.75 12.41
N LYS A 48 -6.02 20.36 13.29
CA LYS A 48 -4.96 21.21 13.82
C LYS A 48 -3.69 21.22 12.96
N GLY A 49 -3.70 20.59 11.80
CA GLY A 49 -2.56 20.51 10.90
C GLY A 49 -1.50 19.49 11.31
N GLN A 50 -1.77 18.67 12.31
CA GLN A 50 -0.86 17.61 12.75
C GLN A 50 -0.99 16.38 11.88
N ARG A 51 0.14 15.72 11.59
CA ARG A 51 0.17 14.50 10.82
C ARG A 51 -0.38 13.34 11.65
N VAL A 52 -1.34 12.61 11.10
CA VAL A 52 -1.94 11.44 11.74
C VAL A 52 -1.89 10.24 10.79
N TYR A 53 -1.62 9.08 11.36
CA TYR A 53 -1.50 7.82 10.63
C TYR A 53 -2.65 6.90 10.99
N SER A 54 -3.21 6.23 10.01
CA SER A 54 -4.22 5.21 10.24
C SER A 54 -3.56 3.94 10.80
N ARG A 55 -4.36 3.05 11.35
CA ARG A 55 -3.89 1.74 11.80
C ARG A 55 -3.21 0.97 10.66
N ARG A 56 -3.77 1.05 9.46
CA ARG A 56 -3.20 0.42 8.27
C ARG A 56 -1.83 0.99 7.93
N ASP A 57 -1.66 2.30 8.03
CA ASP A 57 -0.36 2.94 7.83
C ASP A 57 0.67 2.42 8.81
N VAL A 58 0.30 2.28 10.08
CA VAL A 58 1.19 1.74 11.12
C VAL A 58 1.60 0.31 10.79
N GLU A 59 0.66 -0.53 10.39
CA GLU A 59 0.94 -1.92 10.00
C GLU A 59 1.89 -1.97 8.79
N ASN A 60 1.67 -1.10 7.81
CA ASN A 60 2.54 -1.03 6.63
C ASN A 60 3.95 -0.54 6.99
N LEU A 61 4.05 0.43 7.90
CA LEU A 61 5.34 0.90 8.40
C LEU A 61 6.11 -0.19 9.14
N MET A 62 5.41 -1.02 9.91
CA MET A 62 6.02 -2.17 10.58
C MET A 62 6.57 -3.18 9.57
N ARG A 63 5.87 -3.41 8.48
CA ARG A 63 6.34 -4.27 7.40
C ARG A 63 7.57 -3.71 6.71
N VAL A 64 7.58 -2.41 6.43
CA VAL A 64 8.73 -1.74 5.84
C VAL A 64 9.95 -1.89 6.74
N ARG A 65 9.78 -1.64 8.03
CA ARG A 65 10.85 -1.80 9.00
C ARG A 65 11.41 -3.22 8.99
N GLU A 66 10.54 -4.20 8.99
CA GLU A 66 10.94 -5.60 8.97
C GLU A 66 11.74 -5.96 7.72
N LEU A 67 11.29 -5.51 6.56
CA LEU A 67 11.97 -5.74 5.30
C LEU A 67 13.35 -5.09 5.26
N LEU A 68 13.46 -3.86 5.72
CA LEU A 68 14.72 -3.10 5.66
C LEU A 68 15.72 -3.55 6.73
N TYR A 69 15.29 -3.73 7.96
CA TYR A 69 16.20 -3.98 9.08
C TYR A 69 16.39 -5.45 9.40
N ARG A 70 15.39 -6.27 9.22
CA ARG A 70 15.47 -7.69 9.53
C ARG A 70 15.86 -8.53 8.33
N GLU A 71 15.27 -8.25 7.17
CA GLU A 71 15.52 -9.02 5.95
C GLU A 71 16.57 -8.39 5.05
N GLY A 72 17.02 -7.17 5.36
CA GLY A 72 18.11 -6.51 4.65
C GLY A 72 17.77 -6.01 3.24
N PHE A 73 16.50 -5.80 2.93
CA PHE A 73 16.10 -5.25 1.64
C PHE A 73 16.53 -3.78 1.51
N THR A 74 16.84 -3.36 0.30
CA THR A 74 16.97 -1.94 -0.02
C THR A 74 15.58 -1.32 -0.11
N ILE A 75 15.50 0.01 -0.12
CA ILE A 75 14.22 0.72 -0.31
C ILE A 75 13.54 0.24 -1.60
N ALA A 76 14.28 0.19 -2.71
CA ALA A 76 13.73 -0.27 -3.99
C ALA A 76 13.27 -1.72 -3.94
N GLY A 77 14.03 -2.60 -3.30
CA GLY A 77 13.68 -4.01 -3.13
C GLY A 77 12.46 -4.21 -2.24
N ALA A 78 12.38 -3.48 -1.13
CA ALA A 78 11.24 -3.52 -0.23
C ALA A 78 9.97 -3.03 -0.94
N LYS A 79 10.09 -1.97 -1.73
CA LYS A 79 8.98 -1.43 -2.52
C LYS A 79 8.44 -2.47 -3.52
N LYS A 80 9.32 -3.16 -4.23
CA LYS A 80 8.93 -4.23 -5.16
C LYS A 80 8.25 -5.38 -4.43
N LYS A 81 8.76 -5.77 -3.27
CA LYS A 81 8.17 -6.83 -2.47
C LYS A 81 6.75 -6.48 -2.04
N LEU A 82 6.54 -5.25 -1.58
CA LEU A 82 5.23 -4.76 -1.18
C LEU A 82 4.28 -4.62 -2.36
N GLN A 83 4.78 -4.26 -3.54
CA GLN A 83 3.98 -4.23 -4.78
C GLN A 83 3.46 -5.62 -5.14
N ARG A 84 4.30 -6.64 -5.04
CA ARG A 84 3.92 -8.04 -5.30
C ARG A 84 2.88 -8.54 -4.30
N ALA A 85 2.97 -8.08 -3.06
CA ALA A 85 2.01 -8.41 -2.02
C ALA A 85 0.71 -7.60 -2.12
N GLY A 86 0.63 -6.64 -3.05
CA GLY A 86 -0.55 -5.79 -3.23
C GLY A 86 -0.67 -4.67 -2.19
N VAL A 87 0.36 -4.43 -1.40
CA VAL A 87 0.39 -3.39 -0.37
C VAL A 87 0.80 -2.05 -0.96
N GLU A 88 1.87 -2.05 -1.75
CA GLU A 88 2.36 -0.83 -2.41
C GLU A 88 1.77 -0.73 -3.81
N PRO A 89 1.21 0.44 -4.21
CA PRO A 89 0.68 0.60 -5.56
C PRO A 89 1.78 0.53 -6.60
N ARG A 90 1.47 -0.12 -7.72
CA ARG A 90 2.39 -0.21 -8.86
C ARG A 90 2.28 1.03 -9.73
N THR A 91 3.43 1.54 -10.17
CA THR A 91 3.47 2.59 -11.17
C THR A 91 3.75 1.97 -12.54
N ALA A 92 3.45 2.69 -13.61
CA ALA A 92 3.66 2.20 -14.97
C ALA A 92 5.13 1.85 -15.26
N GLY A 93 6.09 2.55 -14.61
CA GLY A 93 7.51 2.27 -14.77
C GLY A 93 8.02 1.07 -13.98
N ASP A 94 7.25 0.58 -13.02
CA ASP A 94 7.60 -0.55 -12.16
C ASP A 94 7.06 -1.88 -12.66
N LEU A 95 6.20 -1.88 -13.68
CA LEU A 95 5.61 -3.08 -14.22
C LEU A 95 6.56 -3.79 -15.18
N ASP A 96 6.72 -5.09 -14.96
CA ASP A 96 7.39 -5.97 -15.90
C ASP A 96 6.57 -5.99 -17.21
N PRO A 97 7.21 -5.92 -18.39
CA PRO A 97 6.50 -6.02 -19.67
C PRO A 97 5.58 -7.23 -19.79
N GLN A 98 5.99 -8.38 -19.24
CA GLN A 98 5.16 -9.59 -19.24
C GLN A 98 3.92 -9.43 -18.36
N GLU A 99 4.06 -8.85 -17.18
CA GLU A 99 2.93 -8.57 -16.29
C GLU A 99 1.98 -7.55 -16.91
N THR A 100 2.52 -6.53 -17.57
CA THR A 100 1.71 -5.52 -18.26
C THR A 100 0.90 -6.16 -19.39
N ALA A 101 1.51 -7.03 -20.19
CA ALA A 101 0.83 -7.74 -21.27
C ALA A 101 -0.28 -8.64 -20.73
N LYS A 102 -0.01 -9.34 -19.62
CA LYS A 102 -0.99 -10.22 -18.97
C LYS A 102 -2.18 -9.44 -18.44
N LEU A 103 -1.93 -8.32 -17.76
CA LEU A 103 -2.99 -7.45 -17.23
C LEU A 103 -3.82 -6.85 -18.35
N ARG A 104 -3.19 -6.42 -19.44
CA ARG A 104 -3.88 -5.91 -20.63
C ARG A 104 -4.78 -6.97 -21.24
N GLY A 105 -4.28 -8.21 -21.35
CA GLY A 105 -5.06 -9.34 -21.86
C GLY A 105 -6.28 -9.63 -21.00
N GLN A 106 -6.13 -9.61 -19.67
CA GLN A 106 -7.23 -9.79 -18.73
C GLN A 106 -8.28 -8.70 -18.84
N LEU A 107 -7.85 -7.45 -18.98
CA LEU A 107 -8.76 -6.30 -19.15
C LEU A 107 -9.53 -6.39 -20.47
N LEU A 108 -8.88 -6.79 -21.57
CA LEU A 108 -9.53 -6.98 -22.86
C LEU A 108 -10.54 -8.13 -22.80
N ALA A 109 -10.22 -9.20 -22.12
CA ALA A 109 -11.14 -10.33 -21.94
C ALA A 109 -12.40 -9.91 -21.18
N ILE A 110 -12.23 -9.16 -20.07
CA ILE A 110 -13.35 -8.63 -19.29
C ILE A 110 -14.20 -7.68 -20.14
N ARG A 111 -13.57 -6.81 -20.93
CA ARG A 111 -14.26 -5.91 -21.84
C ARG A 111 -15.11 -6.68 -22.86
N GLY A 112 -14.54 -7.74 -23.46
CA GLY A 112 -15.24 -8.59 -24.39
C GLY A 112 -16.45 -9.28 -23.77
N GLU A 113 -16.31 -9.78 -22.55
CA GLU A 113 -17.41 -10.40 -21.81
C GLU A 113 -18.55 -9.40 -21.53
N ILE A 114 -18.20 -8.18 -21.16
CA ILE A 114 -19.18 -7.12 -20.92
C ILE A 114 -19.91 -6.73 -22.22
N GLU A 115 -19.17 -6.59 -23.31
CA GLU A 115 -19.75 -6.28 -24.63
C GLU A 115 -20.70 -7.38 -25.09
N ALA A 116 -20.30 -8.65 -24.95
CA ALA A 116 -21.16 -9.79 -25.30
C ALA A 116 -22.43 -9.81 -24.45
N PHE A 117 -22.32 -9.52 -23.17
CA PHE A 117 -23.47 -9.45 -22.26
C PHE A 117 -24.42 -8.34 -22.68
N LEU A 118 -23.90 -7.18 -23.05
CA LEU A 118 -24.70 -6.05 -23.52
C LEU A 118 -25.41 -6.37 -24.84
N GLU A 119 -24.77 -7.10 -25.73
CA GLU A 119 -25.38 -7.55 -26.99
C GLU A 119 -26.54 -8.51 -26.74
N GLU A 120 -26.39 -9.44 -25.77
CA GLU A 120 -27.46 -10.38 -25.39
C GLU A 120 -28.70 -9.65 -24.85
N LEU A 121 -28.48 -8.53 -24.17
CA LEU A 121 -29.58 -7.72 -23.65
C LEU A 121 -30.31 -6.93 -24.75
N GLY A 122 -29.67 -6.80 -25.92
CA GLY A 122 -30.20 -6.06 -27.05
C GLY A 122 -30.12 -4.54 -26.86
N PRO A 123 -30.52 -3.77 -27.88
CA PRO A 123 -30.44 -2.33 -27.80
C PRO A 123 -31.41 -1.77 -26.77
N PRO A 124 -31.06 -0.63 -26.12
CA PRO A 124 -31.96 -0.04 -25.15
C PRO A 124 -33.31 0.35 -25.79
N ARG A 125 -34.38 0.00 -25.10
CA ARG A 125 -35.72 0.38 -25.53
C ARG A 125 -35.93 1.85 -25.27
N ARG A 126 -36.46 2.51 -26.28
CA ARG A 126 -36.86 3.91 -26.15
C ARG A 126 -38.16 4.05 -25.36
#